data_620a53b3b77f3e5afd3c4f2a024acf1a
#
_entry.id   620a53b3b77f3e5afd3c4f2a024acf1a
#
_cell.length_a   1.000
_cell.length_b   1.000
_cell.length_c   1.000
_cell.angle_alpha   90.00
_cell.angle_beta   90.00
_cell.angle_gamma   90.00
#
_symmetry.space_group_name_H-M   'P 1'
#
loop_
_entity.id
_entity.type
_entity.pdbx_description
1 polymer ?
#
loop_
_entity_poly.entity_id
_entity_poly.type
_entity_poly.pdbx_seq_one_letter_code
_entity_poly.pdbx_strand_id
1 'polypeptide(L)'
;MPKPDPLVICRNCAYPYSDLGRHDKHQRDSDNVTPIILIPARMGSTRLPDKVLADIAGLPMIVHVLERARAAGLGPVAVACGEAVIARAVEAAGGVAVLTDPGHPSGSDRIFDALNLLDPGGVHDVIINLQGDLPSISPEYLHAVLRPLADPAYDIATLVAPVTSEEEAKAHSVVKCACAFGEGQEVAPALYFSRNRVPSGAGALWHHIGIYAYRRAALARFVALAPSPLELREKLEQLRALEAGMRIGVARVPAAPFGVDTQADLELARRNLGHYS
;
A
#
# COMPACT_ATOMS: atom_id res chain seq x y z
N MET A 1 -4.56 -33.76 3.83
CA MET A 1 -5.52 -32.80 3.23
C MET A 1 -4.96 -32.38 1.88
N PRO A 2 -5.72 -32.47 0.78
CA PRO A 2 -5.24 -32.08 -0.54
C PRO A 2 -5.01 -30.58 -0.56
N LYS A 3 -3.89 -30.14 -1.16
CA LYS A 3 -3.63 -28.72 -1.43
C LYS A 3 -4.71 -28.16 -2.34
N PRO A 4 -5.23 -26.96 -2.10
CA PRO A 4 -6.18 -26.33 -3.01
C PRO A 4 -5.51 -26.11 -4.37
N ASP A 5 -6.30 -26.32 -5.43
CA ASP A 5 -5.92 -26.14 -6.82
C ASP A 5 -5.53 -24.65 -7.08
N PRO A 6 -4.38 -24.34 -7.68
CA PRO A 6 -3.87 -22.97 -7.78
C PRO A 6 -4.51 -22.12 -8.90
N LEU A 7 -5.70 -22.46 -9.40
CA LEU A 7 -6.31 -21.82 -10.55
C LEU A 7 -7.73 -21.32 -10.27
N VAL A 8 -7.86 -20.21 -9.51
CA VAL A 8 -8.98 -19.27 -9.69
C VAL A 8 -8.41 -17.93 -10.17
N ILE A 9 -7.81 -17.95 -11.33
CA ILE A 9 -7.67 -16.76 -12.18
C ILE A 9 -9.06 -16.59 -12.82
N CYS A 10 -9.65 -15.41 -12.67
CA CYS A 10 -10.95 -15.06 -13.24
C CYS A 10 -11.08 -15.55 -14.69
N ARG A 11 -11.95 -16.55 -14.95
CA ARG A 11 -12.21 -17.09 -16.31
C ARG A 11 -12.94 -16.13 -17.24
N ASN A 12 -13.29 -14.91 -16.79
CA ASN A 12 -14.10 -13.93 -17.54
C ASN A 12 -13.48 -12.54 -17.67
N CYS A 13 -12.24 -12.30 -17.25
CA CYS A 13 -11.56 -11.05 -17.57
C CYS A 13 -11.01 -11.15 -19.00
N ALA A 14 -11.77 -10.61 -19.97
CA ALA A 14 -11.32 -10.35 -21.33
C ALA A 14 -10.32 -9.16 -21.37
N TYR A 15 -9.25 -9.27 -20.60
CA TYR A 15 -7.98 -8.62 -20.89
C TYR A 15 -7.04 -9.74 -21.36
N PRO A 16 -6.77 -9.82 -22.68
CA PRO A 16 -5.77 -10.75 -23.15
C PRO A 16 -4.42 -10.30 -22.58
N TYR A 17 -3.87 -11.07 -21.65
CA TYR A 17 -2.50 -10.94 -21.16
C TYR A 17 -1.45 -11.04 -22.29
N SER A 18 -1.90 -11.34 -23.51
CA SER A 18 -1.11 -11.43 -24.75
C SER A 18 -0.78 -10.08 -25.39
N ASP A 19 -1.45 -8.96 -24.99
CA ASP A 19 -1.24 -7.64 -25.59
C ASP A 19 -0.43 -6.66 -24.74
N LEU A 20 0.14 -7.13 -23.62
CA LEU A 20 1.23 -6.40 -22.97
C LEU A 20 2.47 -6.56 -23.83
N GLY A 21 2.68 -5.55 -24.69
CA GLY A 21 3.57 -5.49 -25.82
C GLY A 21 4.85 -6.31 -25.69
N ARG A 22 5.15 -7.06 -26.75
CA ARG A 22 6.52 -7.53 -27.05
C ARG A 22 7.41 -6.29 -27.22
N HIS A 23 7.84 -5.70 -26.14
CA HIS A 23 8.94 -4.76 -26.18
C HIS A 23 10.24 -5.55 -26.17
N ASP A 24 10.99 -5.35 -27.23
CA ASP A 24 12.33 -5.86 -27.44
C ASP A 24 13.19 -5.67 -26.19
N LYS A 25 13.88 -6.72 -25.73
CA LYS A 25 14.70 -6.77 -24.53
C LYS A 25 15.98 -5.92 -24.56
N HIS A 26 16.09 -5.00 -25.51
CA HIS A 26 17.34 -4.26 -25.77
C HIS A 26 17.15 -2.75 -25.84
N GLN A 27 16.55 -2.15 -24.82
CA GLN A 27 16.79 -0.74 -24.44
C GLN A 27 15.85 -0.43 -23.25
N ARG A 28 16.26 -0.77 -22.04
CA ARG A 28 15.56 -0.19 -20.85
C ARG A 28 16.07 1.23 -20.74
N ASP A 29 15.32 2.16 -21.28
CA ASP A 29 15.45 3.56 -20.92
C ASP A 29 15.17 3.70 -19.43
N SER A 30 16.08 4.36 -18.71
CA SER A 30 16.05 4.56 -17.26
C SER A 30 14.82 5.35 -16.73
N ASP A 31 13.95 5.79 -17.64
CA ASP A 31 12.84 6.71 -17.33
C ASP A 31 11.45 6.04 -17.40
N ASN A 32 11.34 4.75 -17.71
CA ASN A 32 10.05 4.08 -17.86
C ASN A 32 9.81 3.04 -16.76
N VAL A 33 9.42 3.55 -15.58
CA VAL A 33 8.94 2.72 -14.46
C VAL A 33 7.61 2.06 -14.85
N THR A 34 7.48 0.75 -14.65
CA THR A 34 6.25 -0.02 -14.93
C THR A 34 5.57 -0.44 -13.62
N PRO A 35 4.80 0.45 -12.98
CA PRO A 35 4.18 0.14 -11.70
C PRO A 35 3.02 -0.86 -11.84
N ILE A 36 2.78 -1.61 -10.77
CA ILE A 36 1.53 -2.32 -10.51
C ILE A 36 1.03 -1.92 -9.11
N ILE A 37 -0.28 -1.71 -8.96
CA ILE A 37 -0.89 -1.40 -7.66
C ILE A 37 -1.53 -2.68 -7.12
N LEU A 38 -1.09 -3.10 -5.93
CA LEU A 38 -1.62 -4.26 -5.23
C LEU A 38 -2.25 -3.81 -3.90
N ILE A 39 -3.48 -4.25 -3.66
CA ILE A 39 -4.28 -3.90 -2.49
C ILE A 39 -4.46 -5.16 -1.65
N PRO A 40 -3.76 -5.32 -0.51
CA PRO A 40 -3.97 -6.46 0.36
C PRO A 40 -5.30 -6.35 1.09
N ALA A 41 -6.10 -7.42 1.08
CA ALA A 41 -7.39 -7.48 1.73
C ALA A 41 -7.63 -8.81 2.44
N ARG A 42 -8.09 -8.75 3.71
CA ARG A 42 -8.50 -9.91 4.51
C ARG A 42 -9.65 -9.57 5.43
N MET A 43 -10.43 -10.58 5.84
CA MET A 43 -11.57 -10.41 6.76
C MET A 43 -11.14 -10.17 8.21
N GLY A 44 -9.95 -10.56 8.62
CA GLY A 44 -9.47 -10.62 10.00
C GLY A 44 -9.21 -9.28 10.70
N SER A 45 -10.08 -8.27 10.55
CA SER A 45 -10.00 -7.02 11.32
C SER A 45 -10.64 -7.21 12.71
N THR A 46 -9.87 -6.93 13.77
CA THR A 46 -10.35 -7.07 15.16
C THR A 46 -11.16 -5.88 15.67
N ARG A 47 -10.85 -4.66 15.21
CA ARG A 47 -11.53 -3.41 15.63
C ARG A 47 -12.84 -3.16 14.89
N LEU A 48 -12.91 -3.58 13.64
CA LEU A 48 -14.10 -3.49 12.78
C LEU A 48 -14.19 -4.79 11.98
N PRO A 49 -14.93 -5.80 12.45
CA PRO A 49 -15.14 -7.06 11.72
C PRO A 49 -15.63 -6.80 10.30
N ASP A 50 -15.17 -7.62 9.37
CA ASP A 50 -15.53 -7.55 7.94
C ASP A 50 -15.29 -6.18 7.29
N LYS A 51 -14.39 -5.38 7.86
CA LYS A 51 -14.08 -4.00 7.47
C LYS A 51 -14.02 -3.80 5.96
N VAL A 52 -13.30 -4.65 5.24
CA VAL A 52 -13.06 -4.51 3.80
C VAL A 52 -14.33 -4.65 2.95
N LEU A 53 -15.35 -5.33 3.48
CA LEU A 53 -16.68 -5.50 2.84
C LEU A 53 -17.74 -4.57 3.43
N ALA A 54 -17.39 -3.72 4.40
CA ALA A 54 -18.34 -2.76 4.97
C ALA A 54 -18.92 -1.86 3.88
N ASP A 55 -20.24 -1.74 3.87
CA ASP A 55 -20.95 -0.89 2.90
C ASP A 55 -20.66 0.59 3.15
N ILE A 56 -20.29 1.29 2.09
CA ILE A 56 -20.15 2.74 2.03
C ILE A 56 -20.90 3.20 0.76
N ALA A 57 -21.99 3.92 0.91
CA ALA A 57 -22.80 4.44 -0.20
C ALA A 57 -23.19 3.36 -1.25
N GLY A 58 -23.54 2.15 -0.79
CA GLY A 58 -24.00 1.05 -1.64
C GLY A 58 -22.90 0.18 -2.25
N LEU A 59 -21.63 0.44 -1.95
CA LEU A 59 -20.49 -0.37 -2.41
C LEU A 59 -19.62 -0.83 -1.23
N PRO A 60 -19.02 -2.02 -1.31
CA PRO A 60 -18.01 -2.46 -0.34
C PRO A 60 -16.82 -1.49 -0.29
N MET A 61 -16.26 -1.26 0.91
CA MET A 61 -15.11 -0.36 1.09
C MET A 61 -13.94 -0.70 0.16
N ILE A 62 -13.63 -1.97 -0.06
CA ILE A 62 -12.55 -2.40 -0.95
C ILE A 62 -12.75 -1.96 -2.40
N VAL A 63 -14.01 -1.85 -2.84
CA VAL A 63 -14.35 -1.38 -4.19
C VAL A 63 -14.04 0.11 -4.33
N HIS A 64 -14.33 0.93 -3.32
CA HIS A 64 -13.92 2.33 -3.32
C HIS A 64 -12.41 2.48 -3.43
N VAL A 65 -11.64 1.69 -2.67
CA VAL A 65 -10.16 1.72 -2.75
C VAL A 65 -9.68 1.30 -4.14
N LEU A 66 -10.27 0.25 -4.72
CA LEU A 66 -9.99 -0.20 -6.08
C LEU A 66 -10.20 0.91 -7.12
N GLU A 67 -11.34 1.60 -7.05
CA GLU A 67 -11.66 2.68 -7.99
C GLU A 67 -10.70 3.88 -7.84
N ARG A 68 -10.31 4.21 -6.61
CA ARG A 68 -9.29 5.25 -6.37
C ARG A 68 -7.92 4.86 -6.92
N ALA A 69 -7.55 3.59 -6.78
CA ALA A 69 -6.31 3.08 -7.35
C ALA A 69 -6.32 3.14 -8.89
N ARG A 70 -7.44 2.75 -9.52
CA ARG A 70 -7.62 2.84 -10.98
C ARG A 70 -7.57 4.27 -11.49
N ALA A 71 -8.19 5.19 -10.76
CA ALA A 71 -8.20 6.62 -11.10
C ALA A 71 -6.81 7.25 -11.14
N ALA A 72 -5.80 6.65 -10.51
CA ALA A 72 -4.42 7.11 -10.60
C ALA A 72 -3.79 6.88 -11.98
N GLY A 73 -4.28 5.94 -12.77
CA GLY A 73 -3.78 5.69 -14.12
C GLY A 73 -2.32 5.24 -14.21
N LEU A 74 -1.76 4.70 -13.11
CA LEU A 74 -0.34 4.34 -13.01
C LEU A 74 0.00 2.97 -13.59
N GLY A 75 -1.00 2.13 -13.84
CA GLY A 75 -0.80 0.77 -14.34
C GLY A 75 -1.90 -0.19 -13.87
N PRO A 76 -1.70 -1.51 -14.00
CA PRO A 76 -2.64 -2.51 -13.54
C PRO A 76 -2.91 -2.41 -12.03
N VAL A 77 -4.16 -2.70 -11.64
CA VAL A 77 -4.60 -2.72 -10.23
C VAL A 77 -5.21 -4.08 -9.93
N ALA A 78 -4.77 -4.73 -8.86
CA ALA A 78 -5.36 -5.97 -8.38
C ALA A 78 -5.50 -5.98 -6.84
N VAL A 79 -6.50 -6.72 -6.36
CA VAL A 79 -6.72 -6.95 -4.94
C VAL A 79 -6.21 -8.34 -4.57
N ALA A 80 -5.25 -8.39 -3.65
CA ALA A 80 -4.72 -9.63 -3.09
C ALA A 80 -5.62 -10.07 -1.92
N CYS A 81 -6.48 -11.06 -2.17
CA CYS A 81 -7.56 -11.47 -1.28
C CYS A 81 -7.17 -12.68 -0.42
N GLY A 82 -7.39 -12.61 0.91
CA GLY A 82 -7.29 -13.77 1.78
C GLY A 82 -8.49 -14.73 1.65
N GLU A 83 -9.66 -14.20 1.30
CA GLU A 83 -10.91 -14.98 1.29
C GLU A 83 -11.70 -14.77 0.00
N ALA A 84 -12.36 -15.85 -0.46
CA ALA A 84 -13.13 -15.85 -1.69
C ALA A 84 -14.32 -14.87 -1.71
N VAL A 85 -14.85 -14.47 -0.54
CA VAL A 85 -15.94 -13.50 -0.45
C VAL A 85 -15.47 -12.11 -0.89
N ILE A 86 -14.22 -11.74 -0.55
CA ILE A 86 -13.61 -10.48 -0.99
C ILE A 86 -13.39 -10.53 -2.51
N ALA A 87 -12.85 -11.65 -3.02
CA ALA A 87 -12.61 -11.82 -4.45
C ALA A 87 -13.90 -11.63 -5.26
N ARG A 88 -15.01 -12.27 -4.84
CA ARG A 88 -16.32 -12.10 -5.50
C ARG A 88 -16.81 -10.64 -5.51
N ALA A 89 -16.61 -9.91 -4.42
CA ALA A 89 -17.00 -8.48 -4.36
C ALA A 89 -16.19 -7.62 -5.32
N VAL A 90 -14.89 -7.87 -5.42
CA VAL A 90 -13.99 -7.20 -6.36
C VAL A 90 -14.34 -7.53 -7.81
N GLU A 91 -14.57 -8.81 -8.13
CA GLU A 91 -14.94 -9.28 -9.47
C GLU A 91 -16.30 -8.74 -9.90
N ALA A 92 -17.28 -8.68 -9.00
CA ALA A 92 -18.59 -8.07 -9.27
C ALA A 92 -18.50 -6.59 -9.65
N ALA A 93 -17.48 -5.89 -9.17
CA ALA A 93 -17.14 -4.52 -9.55
C ALA A 93 -16.21 -4.44 -10.78
N GLY A 94 -15.99 -5.55 -11.49
CA GLY A 94 -15.10 -5.59 -12.66
C GLY A 94 -13.62 -5.47 -12.29
N GLY A 95 -13.24 -5.74 -11.04
CA GLY A 95 -11.86 -5.72 -10.57
C GLY A 95 -11.11 -7.03 -10.80
N VAL A 96 -9.79 -6.96 -10.74
CA VAL A 96 -8.93 -8.15 -10.73
C VAL A 96 -8.71 -8.56 -9.27
N ALA A 97 -9.10 -9.80 -8.93
CA ALA A 97 -8.88 -10.38 -7.62
C ALA A 97 -7.92 -11.57 -7.71
N VAL A 98 -6.99 -11.66 -6.78
CA VAL A 98 -6.04 -12.77 -6.66
C VAL A 98 -6.22 -13.41 -5.29
N LEU A 99 -6.62 -14.66 -5.25
CA LEU A 99 -6.66 -15.42 -4.02
C LEU A 99 -5.24 -15.82 -3.62
N THR A 100 -4.88 -15.46 -2.40
CA THR A 100 -3.59 -15.75 -1.77
C THR A 100 -3.80 -16.56 -0.50
N ASP A 101 -2.75 -17.11 0.07
CA ASP A 101 -2.85 -17.83 1.35
C ASP A 101 -3.46 -16.91 2.43
N PRO A 102 -4.58 -17.30 3.07
CA PRO A 102 -5.17 -16.52 4.16
C PRO A 102 -4.22 -16.39 5.36
N GLY A 103 -3.28 -17.30 5.54
CA GLY A 103 -2.29 -17.34 6.61
C GLY A 103 -1.11 -16.37 6.47
N HIS A 104 -1.02 -15.58 5.41
CA HIS A 104 0.05 -14.59 5.28
C HIS A 104 0.14 -13.69 6.51
N PRO A 105 1.36 -13.53 7.10
CA PRO A 105 1.54 -12.77 8.34
C PRO A 105 1.30 -11.27 8.14
N SER A 106 1.56 -10.75 6.93
CA SER A 106 1.44 -9.32 6.63
C SER A 106 0.79 -9.03 5.27
N GLY A 107 0.47 -7.75 5.06
CA GLY A 107 0.04 -7.24 3.76
C GLY A 107 1.15 -7.32 2.71
N SER A 108 2.40 -7.13 3.11
CA SER A 108 3.57 -7.18 2.21
C SER A 108 3.81 -8.61 1.69
N ASP A 109 3.69 -9.63 2.54
CA ASP A 109 3.76 -11.04 2.13
C ASP A 109 2.64 -11.38 1.14
N ARG A 110 1.43 -10.90 1.43
CA ARG A 110 0.24 -11.14 0.59
C ARG A 110 0.37 -10.53 -0.80
N ILE A 111 0.82 -9.28 -0.90
CA ILE A 111 1.01 -8.64 -2.22
C ILE A 111 2.17 -9.27 -2.98
N PHE A 112 3.20 -9.78 -2.31
CA PHE A 112 4.30 -10.47 -2.97
C PHE A 112 3.84 -11.81 -3.56
N ASP A 113 3.01 -12.57 -2.86
CA ASP A 113 2.38 -13.79 -3.38
C ASP A 113 1.51 -13.47 -4.60
N ALA A 114 0.62 -12.46 -4.51
CA ALA A 114 -0.19 -12.02 -5.63
C ALA A 114 0.64 -11.54 -6.83
N LEU A 115 1.75 -10.83 -6.59
CA LEU A 115 2.67 -10.39 -7.63
C LEU A 115 3.27 -11.56 -8.42
N ASN A 116 3.69 -12.61 -7.71
CA ASN A 116 4.28 -13.79 -8.34
C ASN A 116 3.27 -14.58 -9.18
N LEU A 117 1.98 -14.54 -8.80
CA LEU A 117 0.89 -15.15 -9.57
C LEU A 117 0.51 -14.32 -10.79
N LEU A 118 0.47 -12.99 -10.68
CA LEU A 118 0.05 -12.07 -11.74
C LEU A 118 1.15 -11.78 -12.75
N ASP A 119 2.37 -11.66 -12.30
CA ASP A 119 3.52 -11.22 -13.11
C ASP A 119 4.74 -12.13 -12.94
N PRO A 120 4.62 -13.43 -13.28
CA PRO A 120 5.75 -14.35 -13.18
C PRO A 120 6.90 -13.98 -14.14
N GLY A 121 6.61 -13.21 -15.18
CA GLY A 121 7.59 -12.72 -16.17
C GLY A 121 8.41 -11.52 -15.71
N GLY A 122 8.03 -10.86 -14.61
CA GLY A 122 8.77 -9.71 -14.05
C GLY A 122 8.68 -8.45 -14.92
N VAL A 123 7.52 -8.18 -15.50
CA VAL A 123 7.26 -6.98 -16.33
C VAL A 123 7.22 -5.72 -15.44
N HIS A 124 6.59 -5.83 -14.28
CA HIS A 124 6.45 -4.70 -13.34
C HIS A 124 7.66 -4.62 -12.42
N ASP A 125 8.38 -3.52 -12.46
CA ASP A 125 9.59 -3.26 -11.68
C ASP A 125 9.33 -2.48 -10.38
N VAL A 126 8.16 -1.82 -10.26
CA VAL A 126 7.71 -1.13 -9.05
C VAL A 126 6.34 -1.62 -8.61
N ILE A 127 6.22 -1.92 -7.33
CA ILE A 127 5.00 -2.43 -6.70
C ILE A 127 4.49 -1.41 -5.70
N ILE A 128 3.29 -0.86 -5.94
CA ILE A 128 2.61 0.02 -5.00
C ILE A 128 1.72 -0.84 -4.10
N ASN A 129 1.98 -0.80 -2.79
CA ASN A 129 1.16 -1.42 -1.75
C ASN A 129 0.19 -0.36 -1.21
N LEU A 130 -1.06 -0.40 -1.66
CA LEU A 130 -2.13 0.48 -1.19
C LEU A 130 -3.00 -0.26 -0.18
N GLN A 131 -3.13 0.29 1.02
CA GLN A 131 -3.94 -0.31 2.07
C GLN A 131 -5.44 -0.31 1.72
N GLY A 132 -6.12 -1.43 2.00
CA GLY A 132 -7.55 -1.64 1.69
C GLY A 132 -8.53 -0.88 2.57
N ASP A 133 -8.06 0.04 3.42
CA ASP A 133 -8.87 0.83 4.36
C ASP A 133 -8.82 2.35 4.10
N LEU A 134 -8.40 2.75 2.91
CA LEU A 134 -8.32 4.14 2.47
C LEU A 134 -9.34 4.45 1.35
N PRO A 135 -10.67 4.38 1.60
CA PRO A 135 -11.70 4.46 0.55
C PRO A 135 -11.79 5.82 -0.14
N SER A 136 -11.27 6.87 0.47
CA SER A 136 -11.30 8.23 -0.06
C SER A 136 -9.92 8.77 -0.46
N ILE A 137 -8.92 7.88 -0.64
CA ILE A 137 -7.58 8.33 -1.02
C ILE A 137 -7.59 9.11 -2.33
N SER A 138 -6.87 10.23 -2.38
CA SER A 138 -6.63 10.92 -3.64
C SER A 138 -5.63 10.14 -4.49
N PRO A 139 -5.88 9.97 -5.80
CA PRO A 139 -4.93 9.37 -6.74
C PRO A 139 -3.54 10.02 -6.72
N GLU A 140 -3.45 11.30 -6.39
CA GLU A 140 -2.19 12.05 -6.30
C GLU A 140 -1.22 11.48 -5.25
N TYR A 141 -1.73 10.81 -4.22
CA TYR A 141 -0.88 10.14 -3.22
C TYR A 141 -0.14 8.95 -3.83
N LEU A 142 -0.76 8.25 -4.79
CA LEU A 142 -0.14 7.14 -5.51
C LEU A 142 0.94 7.64 -6.48
N HIS A 143 0.78 8.83 -7.06
CA HIS A 143 1.86 9.50 -7.79
C HIS A 143 2.98 9.96 -6.85
N ALA A 144 2.61 10.53 -5.71
CA ALA A 144 3.58 11.05 -4.75
C ALA A 144 4.49 9.96 -4.17
N VAL A 145 3.96 8.76 -3.89
CA VAL A 145 4.75 7.66 -3.32
C VAL A 145 5.85 7.15 -4.26
N LEU A 146 5.74 7.42 -5.55
CA LEU A 146 6.77 7.04 -6.53
C LEU A 146 7.96 8.00 -6.55
N ARG A 147 7.79 9.26 -6.10
CA ARG A 147 8.84 10.31 -6.19
C ARG A 147 10.18 9.90 -5.59
N PRO A 148 10.27 9.27 -4.39
CA PRO A 148 11.55 8.85 -3.85
C PRO A 148 12.29 7.84 -4.72
N LEU A 149 11.57 6.98 -5.44
CA LEU A 149 12.20 5.97 -6.31
C LEU A 149 12.84 6.53 -7.58
N ALA A 150 12.69 7.83 -7.87
CA ALA A 150 13.51 8.51 -8.89
C ALA A 150 15.00 8.49 -8.52
N ASP A 151 15.35 8.48 -7.24
CA ASP A 151 16.72 8.22 -6.78
C ASP A 151 16.95 6.71 -6.63
N PRO A 152 17.88 6.10 -7.40
CA PRO A 152 18.17 4.67 -7.33
C PRO A 152 18.72 4.22 -5.98
N ALA A 153 19.13 5.16 -5.12
CA ALA A 153 19.59 4.85 -3.78
C ALA A 153 18.48 4.39 -2.82
N TYR A 154 17.19 4.64 -3.15
CA TYR A 154 16.08 4.17 -2.34
C TYR A 154 15.55 2.83 -2.85
N ASP A 155 15.40 1.88 -1.93
CA ASP A 155 14.82 0.55 -2.15
C ASP A 155 13.30 0.58 -2.05
N ILE A 156 12.81 1.39 -1.10
CA ILE A 156 11.40 1.51 -0.70
C ILE A 156 11.06 3.00 -0.61
N ALA A 157 9.84 3.33 -0.99
CA ALA A 157 9.28 4.67 -0.81
C ALA A 157 8.00 4.60 0.03
N THR A 158 7.74 5.67 0.80
CA THR A 158 6.49 5.86 1.54
C THR A 158 6.14 7.34 1.63
N LEU A 159 5.07 7.67 2.34
CA LEU A 159 4.57 9.03 2.44
C LEU A 159 4.62 9.55 3.87
N VAL A 160 4.74 10.85 4.01
CA VAL A 160 4.57 11.55 5.28
C VAL A 160 3.73 12.82 5.09
N ALA A 161 2.97 13.18 6.12
CA ALA A 161 2.25 14.44 6.20
C ALA A 161 2.68 15.23 7.44
N PRO A 162 2.54 16.57 7.46
CA PRO A 162 2.79 17.33 8.68
C PRO A 162 1.85 16.89 9.80
N VAL A 163 2.38 16.72 11.00
CA VAL A 163 1.58 16.63 12.23
C VAL A 163 1.07 18.02 12.58
N THR A 164 -0.23 18.19 12.72
CA THR A 164 -0.87 19.51 12.84
C THR A 164 -1.32 19.87 14.24
N SER A 165 -1.33 18.91 15.19
CA SER A 165 -1.75 19.14 16.58
C SER A 165 -0.89 18.40 17.59
N GLU A 166 -0.86 18.88 18.82
CA GLU A 166 -0.21 18.20 19.94
C GLU A 166 -0.90 16.87 20.31
N GLU A 167 -2.19 16.78 20.06
CA GLU A 167 -2.95 15.54 20.24
C GLU A 167 -2.46 14.48 19.26
N GLU A 168 -2.35 14.82 17.98
CA GLU A 168 -1.80 13.94 16.93
C GLU A 168 -0.34 13.55 17.25
N ALA A 169 0.47 14.51 17.71
CA ALA A 169 1.86 14.25 18.10
C ALA A 169 2.01 13.21 19.22
N LYS A 170 1.07 13.19 20.17
CA LYS A 170 1.05 12.28 21.32
C LYS A 170 0.34 10.96 21.05
N ALA A 171 -0.50 10.88 20.02
CA ALA A 171 -1.28 9.70 19.72
C ALA A 171 -0.39 8.53 19.28
N HIS A 172 -0.42 7.42 20.00
CA HIS A 172 0.32 6.18 19.64
C HIS A 172 -0.22 5.50 18.39
N SER A 173 -1.46 5.80 17.98
CA SER A 173 -2.04 5.33 16.71
C SER A 173 -1.43 6.03 15.51
N VAL A 174 -0.93 7.24 15.69
CA VAL A 174 -0.22 8.02 14.67
C VAL A 174 1.26 7.67 14.73
N VAL A 175 1.77 7.01 13.71
CA VAL A 175 3.20 6.70 13.58
C VAL A 175 3.94 7.95 13.13
N LYS A 176 5.02 8.30 13.81
CA LYS A 176 5.90 9.40 13.41
C LYS A 176 7.11 8.87 12.64
N CYS A 177 7.49 9.59 11.59
CA CYS A 177 8.72 9.33 10.84
C CYS A 177 9.77 10.39 11.20
N ALA A 178 10.93 9.94 11.66
CA ALA A 178 12.09 10.81 11.81
C ALA A 178 12.72 11.05 10.43
N CYS A 179 12.42 12.19 9.84
CA CYS A 179 12.96 12.66 8.58
C CYS A 179 13.08 14.19 8.61
N ALA A 180 13.93 14.75 7.73
CA ALA A 180 14.08 16.19 7.62
C ALA A 180 14.12 16.59 6.14
N PHE A 181 13.37 17.62 5.79
CA PHE A 181 13.34 18.20 4.45
C PHE A 181 14.10 19.51 4.44
N GLY A 182 15.02 19.68 3.50
CA GLY A 182 15.61 20.97 3.19
C GLY A 182 14.61 21.90 2.51
N GLU A 183 14.99 23.15 2.33
CA GLU A 183 14.17 24.15 1.64
C GLU A 183 13.85 23.67 0.20
N GLY A 184 12.58 23.69 -0.16
CA GLY A 184 12.09 23.24 -1.47
C GLY A 184 12.14 21.72 -1.72
N GLN A 185 12.63 20.91 -0.79
CA GLN A 185 12.69 19.46 -0.96
C GLN A 185 11.32 18.82 -0.70
N GLU A 186 10.92 17.91 -1.60
CA GLU A 186 9.70 17.11 -1.51
C GLU A 186 9.99 15.66 -1.09
N VAL A 187 11.27 15.25 -1.09
CA VAL A 187 11.72 13.90 -0.76
C VAL A 187 12.85 13.97 0.25
N ALA A 188 12.85 13.06 1.22
CA ALA A 188 13.88 12.94 2.24
C ALA A 188 14.10 11.44 2.61
N PRO A 189 15.26 11.08 3.20
CA PRO A 189 15.43 9.75 3.78
C PRO A 189 14.61 9.60 5.06
N ALA A 190 13.95 8.44 5.24
CA ALA A 190 13.43 8.01 6.52
C ALA A 190 14.58 7.49 7.38
N LEU A 191 14.77 8.06 8.55
CA LEU A 191 15.82 7.65 9.49
C LEU A 191 15.31 6.66 10.53
N TYR A 192 14.04 6.82 10.96
CA TYR A 192 13.38 5.94 11.92
C TYR A 192 11.87 6.14 11.90
N PHE A 193 11.12 5.15 12.41
CA PHE A 193 9.68 5.24 12.64
C PHE A 193 9.36 4.88 14.08
N SER A 194 8.48 5.65 14.73
CA SER A 194 8.06 5.37 16.11
C SER A 194 6.61 5.76 16.37
N ARG A 195 5.98 5.03 17.29
CA ARG A 195 4.68 5.43 17.84
C ARG A 195 4.80 6.59 18.82
N ASN A 196 5.97 6.78 19.42
CA ASN A 196 6.28 7.93 20.24
C ASN A 196 6.65 9.16 19.39
N ARG A 197 6.69 10.32 20.03
CA ARG A 197 7.17 11.55 19.41
C ARG A 197 8.64 11.41 19.04
N VAL A 198 8.97 11.52 17.78
CA VAL A 198 10.34 11.57 17.22
C VAL A 198 10.36 12.55 16.05
N PRO A 199 11.45 13.40 15.93
CA PRO A 199 12.47 13.63 16.93
C PRO A 199 11.95 14.38 18.17
N SER A 200 12.74 14.40 19.25
CA SER A 200 12.47 15.23 20.42
C SER A 200 12.79 16.70 20.14
N GLY A 201 12.19 17.62 20.89
CA GLY A 201 12.46 19.05 20.76
C GLY A 201 11.49 19.76 19.81
N ALA A 202 11.79 21.03 19.52
CA ALA A 202 10.99 21.89 18.67
C ALA A 202 11.25 21.60 17.18
N GLY A 203 10.24 21.79 16.35
CA GLY A 203 10.32 21.62 14.90
C GLY A 203 9.20 20.77 14.32
N ALA A 204 9.20 20.56 13.03
CA ALA A 204 8.19 19.80 12.32
C ALA A 204 8.24 18.31 12.71
N LEU A 205 7.07 17.74 12.94
CA LEU A 205 6.85 16.30 13.09
C LEU A 205 6.12 15.77 11.87
N TRP A 206 6.42 14.54 11.49
CA TRP A 206 5.90 13.93 10.28
C TRP A 206 5.11 12.67 10.60
N HIS A 207 3.80 12.70 10.28
CA HIS A 207 2.91 11.55 10.35
C HIS A 207 3.22 10.61 9.17
N HIS A 208 3.61 9.39 9.45
CA HIS A 208 3.83 8.37 8.44
C HIS A 208 2.50 7.83 7.90
N ILE A 209 2.39 7.77 6.57
CA ILE A 209 1.23 7.21 5.87
C ILE A 209 1.64 5.86 5.29
N GLY A 210 0.96 4.79 5.69
CA GLY A 210 1.29 3.39 5.38
C GLY A 210 1.04 2.95 3.93
N ILE A 211 1.28 3.83 2.96
CA ILE A 211 1.31 3.50 1.53
C ILE A 211 2.77 3.36 1.13
N TYR A 212 3.09 2.30 0.41
CA TYR A 212 4.47 2.04 0.02
C TYR A 212 4.59 1.81 -1.48
N ALA A 213 5.74 2.19 -2.03
CA ALA A 213 6.20 1.71 -3.32
C ALA A 213 7.54 1.00 -3.14
N TYR A 214 7.65 -0.18 -3.69
CA TYR A 214 8.84 -1.02 -3.60
C TYR A 214 9.43 -1.21 -4.99
N ARG A 215 10.77 -1.16 -5.11
CA ARG A 215 11.41 -1.85 -6.24
C ARG A 215 11.11 -3.34 -6.11
N ARG A 216 10.87 -4.04 -7.21
CA ARG A 216 10.55 -5.48 -7.19
C ARG A 216 11.58 -6.31 -6.39
N ALA A 217 12.86 -6.07 -6.64
CA ALA A 217 13.93 -6.76 -5.91
C ALA A 217 13.94 -6.42 -4.42
N ALA A 218 13.59 -5.18 -4.06
CA ALA A 218 13.47 -4.74 -2.68
C ALA A 218 12.30 -5.42 -1.96
N LEU A 219 11.13 -5.55 -2.61
CA LEU A 219 9.99 -6.27 -2.03
C LEU A 219 10.35 -7.75 -1.78
N ALA A 220 10.97 -8.41 -2.76
CA ALA A 220 11.41 -9.80 -2.61
C ALA A 220 12.40 -9.96 -1.45
N ARG A 221 13.36 -9.04 -1.32
CA ARG A 221 14.30 -9.01 -0.18
C ARG A 221 13.57 -8.77 1.13
N PHE A 222 12.65 -7.83 1.17
CA PHE A 222 11.93 -7.42 2.38
C PHE A 222 11.11 -8.58 2.98
N VAL A 223 10.32 -9.27 2.17
CA VAL A 223 9.49 -10.40 2.64
C VAL A 223 10.32 -11.63 3.04
N ALA A 224 11.54 -11.76 2.53
CA ALA A 224 12.47 -12.83 2.94
C ALA A 224 13.14 -12.58 4.30
N LEU A 225 13.07 -11.35 4.84
CA LEU A 225 13.65 -11.01 6.14
C LEU A 225 12.78 -11.56 7.27
N ALA A 226 13.42 -12.11 8.29
CA ALA A 226 12.75 -12.41 9.54
C ALA A 226 12.33 -11.13 10.28
N PRO A 227 11.25 -11.15 11.09
CA PRO A 227 10.88 -10.03 11.94
C PRO A 227 12.05 -9.56 12.81
N SER A 228 12.31 -8.25 12.82
CA SER A 228 13.47 -7.66 13.48
C SER A 228 13.16 -7.18 14.91
N PRO A 229 14.15 -7.00 15.78
CA PRO A 229 13.94 -6.56 17.16
C PRO A 229 13.20 -5.23 17.28
N LEU A 230 13.51 -4.23 16.45
CA LEU A 230 12.82 -2.92 16.50
C LEU A 230 11.39 -3.02 15.94
N GLU A 231 11.19 -3.80 14.88
CA GLU A 231 9.86 -4.09 14.36
C GLU A 231 8.94 -4.69 15.42
N LEU A 232 9.42 -5.73 16.12
CA LEU A 232 8.65 -6.40 17.16
C LEU A 232 8.34 -5.49 18.35
N ARG A 233 9.28 -4.59 18.68
CA ARG A 233 9.14 -3.64 19.78
C ARG A 233 8.16 -2.52 19.47
N GLU A 234 8.29 -1.88 18.33
CA GLU A 234 7.43 -0.76 17.88
C GLU A 234 6.14 -1.27 17.22
N LYS A 235 6.10 -2.54 16.79
CA LYS A 235 5.02 -3.12 15.96
C LYS A 235 4.86 -2.34 14.65
N LEU A 236 5.99 -2.09 14.00
CA LEU A 236 6.13 -1.34 12.75
C LEU A 236 6.98 -2.14 11.78
N GLU A 237 6.35 -2.77 10.79
CA GLU A 237 6.98 -3.72 9.86
C GLU A 237 8.15 -3.11 9.07
N GLN A 238 8.05 -1.84 8.69
CA GLN A 238 9.07 -1.13 7.91
C GLN A 238 10.42 -0.98 8.65
N LEU A 239 10.46 -1.13 9.97
CA LEU A 239 11.72 -1.10 10.71
C LEU A 239 12.63 -2.26 10.36
N ARG A 240 12.08 -3.42 9.98
CA ARG A 240 12.83 -4.56 9.46
C ARG A 240 13.71 -4.18 8.27
N ALA A 241 13.16 -3.36 7.37
CA ALA A 241 13.92 -2.86 6.21
C ALA A 241 15.10 -2.00 6.65
N LEU A 242 14.89 -1.04 7.56
CA LEU A 242 15.96 -0.17 8.07
C LEU A 242 17.05 -0.97 8.80
N GLU A 243 16.66 -1.92 9.67
CA GLU A 243 17.62 -2.79 10.37
C GLU A 243 18.44 -3.66 9.41
N ALA A 244 17.87 -4.05 8.26
CA ALA A 244 18.55 -4.78 7.20
C ALA A 244 19.39 -3.90 6.26
N GLY A 245 19.51 -2.59 6.56
CA GLY A 245 20.27 -1.63 5.76
C GLY A 245 19.60 -1.25 4.43
N MET A 246 18.29 -1.50 4.27
CA MET A 246 17.52 -0.99 3.13
C MET A 246 17.24 0.49 3.33
N ARG A 247 17.23 1.24 2.25
CA ARG A 247 16.97 2.69 2.29
C ARG A 247 15.51 2.98 1.95
N ILE A 248 14.83 3.68 2.86
CA ILE A 248 13.46 4.14 2.67
C ILE A 248 13.48 5.64 2.40
N GLY A 249 12.92 6.05 1.26
CA GLY A 249 12.64 7.44 0.96
C GLY A 249 11.22 7.82 1.35
N VAL A 250 11.01 9.04 1.84
CA VAL A 250 9.68 9.58 2.11
C VAL A 250 9.38 10.75 1.19
N ALA A 251 8.18 10.80 0.63
CA ALA A 251 7.66 11.99 -0.02
C ALA A 251 6.65 12.68 0.88
N ARG A 252 6.71 14.01 0.96
CA ARG A 252 5.73 14.77 1.74
C ARG A 252 4.47 15.02 0.93
N VAL A 253 3.32 14.95 1.63
CA VAL A 253 1.99 15.27 1.12
C VAL A 253 1.30 16.26 2.06
N PRO A 254 0.25 17.00 1.59
CA PRO A 254 -0.35 18.08 2.39
C PRO A 254 -1.00 17.62 3.69
N ALA A 255 -1.63 16.45 3.69
CA ALA A 255 -2.36 15.91 4.85
C ALA A 255 -2.34 14.38 4.84
N ALA A 256 -2.56 13.75 5.99
CA ALA A 256 -2.78 12.29 6.04
C ALA A 256 -4.15 11.96 5.43
N PRO A 257 -4.25 10.90 4.59
CA PRO A 257 -5.54 10.46 4.08
C PRO A 257 -6.39 9.91 5.22
N PHE A 258 -7.71 10.05 5.08
CA PHE A 258 -8.65 9.49 6.03
C PHE A 258 -8.72 7.96 5.86
N GLY A 259 -8.38 7.23 6.93
CA GLY A 259 -8.48 5.78 7.00
C GLY A 259 -9.67 5.33 7.85
N VAL A 260 -10.24 4.18 7.52
CA VAL A 260 -11.36 3.59 8.26
C VAL A 260 -10.84 2.45 9.13
N ASP A 261 -10.81 2.67 10.44
CA ASP A 261 -10.33 1.69 11.43
C ASP A 261 -11.36 1.32 12.48
N THR A 262 -12.30 2.21 12.75
CA THR A 262 -13.35 2.07 13.76
C THR A 262 -14.74 2.24 13.14
N GLN A 263 -15.77 1.90 13.91
CA GLN A 263 -17.16 2.14 13.50
C GLN A 263 -17.43 3.63 13.28
N ALA A 264 -16.86 4.50 14.10
CA ALA A 264 -17.00 5.96 13.95
C ALA A 264 -16.38 6.47 12.63
N ASP A 265 -15.22 5.91 12.25
CA ASP A 265 -14.58 6.22 10.96
C ASP A 265 -15.45 5.77 9.79
N LEU A 266 -16.04 4.56 9.88
CA LEU A 266 -16.94 4.05 8.85
C LEU A 266 -18.16 4.96 8.65
N GLU A 267 -18.76 5.44 9.74
CA GLU A 267 -19.87 6.38 9.67
C GLU A 267 -19.48 7.72 9.06
N LEU A 268 -18.26 8.19 9.36
CA LEU A 268 -17.72 9.39 8.74
C LEU A 268 -17.46 9.18 7.24
N ALA A 269 -16.90 8.03 6.85
CA ALA A 269 -16.71 7.67 5.45
C ALA A 269 -18.04 7.63 4.69
N ARG A 270 -19.09 7.05 5.27
CA ARG A 270 -20.45 7.03 4.69
C ARG A 270 -21.00 8.43 4.45
N ARG A 271 -20.81 9.35 5.40
CA ARG A 271 -21.22 10.76 5.21
C ARG A 271 -20.46 11.44 4.08
N ASN A 272 -19.14 11.28 4.07
CA ASN A 272 -18.28 11.99 3.11
C ASN A 272 -18.42 11.46 1.67
N LEU A 273 -18.59 10.15 1.49
CA LEU A 273 -18.71 9.53 0.17
C LEU A 273 -20.17 9.45 -0.32
N GLY A 274 -21.16 9.43 0.59
CA GLY A 274 -22.58 9.40 0.24
C GLY A 274 -23.13 10.70 -0.37
N HIS A 275 -22.39 11.80 -0.33
CA HIS A 275 -22.77 13.07 -0.97
C HIS A 275 -22.35 13.18 -2.45
N TYR A 276 -21.68 12.17 -3.00
CA TYR A 276 -21.22 12.14 -4.40
C TYR A 276 -22.04 11.18 -5.28
N SER A 277 -23.21 10.71 -4.79
CA SER A 277 -24.11 9.79 -5.51
C SER A 277 -25.25 10.54 -6.17
#